data_4d0bd1f0f212da36233f810d6769ab19
#
_entry.id   4d0bd1f0f212da36233f810d6769ab19
#
_cell.length_a   1.000
_cell.length_b   1.000
_cell.length_c   1.000
_cell.angle_alpha   90.00
_cell.angle_beta   90.00
_cell.angle_gamma   90.00
#
_symmetry.space_group_name_H-M   'P 1'
#
loop_
_entity.id
_entity.type
_entity.pdbx_description
1 polymer ?
#
loop_
_entity_poly.entity_id
_entity_poly.type
_entity_poly.pdbx_seq_one_letter_code
_entity_poly.pdbx_strand_id
1 'polypeptide(L)'
;MERTLFLNGTIAEESWFDDDITPQLFKEELMAGSGDITVWINSPGGDCVAAAQIYNMLMDYKGNVTVKIDGIAASAASVIAMAGT
;
A
#
# COMPACT_ATOMS: atom_id res chain seq x y z
N MET A 1 11.22 16.25 1.25
CA MET A 1 11.25 15.37 2.44
C MET A 1 10.50 14.08 2.12
N GLU A 2 11.09 12.95 2.43
CA GLU A 2 10.47 11.66 2.19
C GLU A 2 9.46 11.33 3.29
N ARG A 3 8.30 10.80 2.89
CA ARG A 3 7.29 10.32 3.82
C ARG A 3 7.33 8.79 3.87
N THR A 4 6.87 8.23 4.97
CA THR A 4 6.76 6.79 5.12
C THR A 4 5.29 6.41 5.32
N LEU A 5 4.84 5.44 4.53
CA LEU A 5 3.50 4.87 4.63
C LEU A 5 3.61 3.40 5.01
N PHE A 6 2.63 2.90 5.74
CA PHE A 6 2.65 1.51 6.20
C PHE A 6 1.44 0.75 5.67
N LEU A 7 1.71 -0.42 5.12
CA LEU A 7 0.68 -1.39 4.70
C LEU A 7 0.81 -2.62 5.61
N ASN A 8 0.28 -2.50 6.81
CA ASN A 8 0.29 -3.58 7.80
C ASN A 8 -1.11 -4.18 7.93
N GLY A 9 -1.19 -5.50 7.83
CA GLY A 9 -2.45 -6.21 8.03
C GLY A 9 -3.09 -6.69 6.74
N THR A 10 -4.33 -7.11 6.82
CA THR A 10 -5.06 -7.71 5.71
C THR A 10 -5.59 -6.64 4.75
N ILE A 11 -5.44 -6.90 3.46
CA ILE A 11 -5.95 -6.02 2.42
C ILE A 11 -7.42 -6.36 2.17
N ALA A 12 -8.30 -5.36 2.22
CA ALA A 12 -9.74 -5.54 2.08
C ALA A 12 -10.36 -4.39 1.30
N GLU A 13 -11.55 -4.63 0.71
CA GLU A 13 -12.30 -3.56 0.05
C GLU A 13 -12.95 -2.62 1.05
N GLU A 14 -13.41 -3.19 2.18
CA GLU A 14 -14.03 -2.43 3.26
C GLU A 14 -13.39 -2.83 4.58
N SER A 15 -13.28 -1.87 5.48
CA SER A 15 -12.70 -2.13 6.79
C SER A 15 -13.76 -2.71 7.72
N TRP A 16 -13.60 -4.00 8.06
CA TRP A 16 -14.40 -4.67 9.08
C TRP A 16 -13.71 -4.63 10.44
N PHE A 17 -12.39 -4.46 10.43
CA PHE A 17 -11.54 -4.40 11.62
C PHE A 17 -10.63 -3.19 11.51
N ASP A 18 -10.20 -2.63 12.63
CA ASP A 18 -9.40 -1.40 12.67
C ASP A 18 -8.05 -1.51 11.94
N ASP A 19 -7.53 -2.72 11.81
CA ASP A 19 -6.22 -2.96 11.20
C ASP A 19 -6.29 -3.38 9.73
N ASP A 20 -7.47 -3.39 9.12
CA ASP A 20 -7.60 -3.70 7.70
C ASP A 20 -7.06 -2.56 6.84
N ILE A 21 -6.42 -2.94 5.73
CA ILE A 21 -5.94 -1.98 4.73
C ILE A 21 -6.97 -1.90 3.61
N THR A 22 -7.51 -0.72 3.38
CA THR A 22 -8.45 -0.51 2.27
C THR A 22 -7.90 0.51 1.29
N PRO A 23 -8.29 0.44 -0.01
CA PRO A 23 -7.87 1.44 -0.98
C PRO A 23 -8.25 2.86 -0.56
N GLN A 24 -9.42 3.04 0.05
CA GLN A 24 -9.88 4.35 0.49
C GLN A 24 -8.96 4.94 1.56
N LEU A 25 -8.65 4.16 2.59
CA LEU A 25 -7.77 4.62 3.66
C LEU A 25 -6.36 4.90 3.15
N PHE A 26 -5.86 4.02 2.29
CA PHE A 26 -4.53 4.22 1.72
C PHE A 26 -4.47 5.45 0.83
N LYS A 27 -5.51 5.67 0.03
CA LYS A 27 -5.60 6.85 -0.84
C LYS A 27 -5.55 8.14 -0.03
N GLU A 28 -6.27 8.18 1.10
CA GLU A 28 -6.28 9.36 1.96
C GLU A 28 -4.88 9.67 2.48
N GLU A 29 -4.14 8.66 2.91
CA GLU A 29 -2.77 8.86 3.38
C GLU A 29 -1.84 9.28 2.25
N LEU A 30 -1.97 8.65 1.08
CA LEU A 30 -1.13 8.94 -0.06
C LEU A 30 -1.30 10.38 -0.53
N MET A 31 -2.53 10.85 -0.56
CA MET A 31 -2.87 12.20 -1.03
C MET A 31 -2.68 13.27 0.03
N ALA A 32 -2.35 12.91 1.26
CA ALA A 32 -2.16 13.88 2.34
C ALA A 32 -0.89 14.71 2.19
N GLY A 33 -0.02 14.35 1.26
CA GLY A 33 1.22 15.10 1.04
C GLY A 33 1.79 14.81 -0.33
N SER A 34 3.00 15.27 -0.56
CA SER A 34 3.69 15.10 -1.84
C SER A 34 5.16 14.74 -1.60
N GLY A 35 5.90 14.52 -2.70
CA GLY A 35 7.30 14.16 -2.63
C GLY A 35 7.50 12.65 -2.61
N ASP A 36 8.74 12.23 -2.47
CA ASP A 36 9.08 10.81 -2.49
C ASP A 36 8.53 10.10 -1.27
N ILE A 37 8.12 8.85 -1.45
CA ILE A 37 7.57 8.04 -0.37
C ILE A 37 8.27 6.70 -0.27
N THR A 38 8.29 6.16 0.94
CA THR A 38 8.67 4.79 1.22
C THR A 38 7.46 4.06 1.77
N VAL A 39 7.13 2.93 1.18
CA VAL A 39 5.99 2.10 1.61
C VAL A 39 6.53 0.83 2.24
N TRP A 40 6.27 0.64 3.52
CA TRP A 40 6.61 -0.58 4.23
C TRP A 40 5.43 -1.54 4.17
N ILE A 41 5.68 -2.76 3.70
CA ILE A 41 4.64 -3.79 3.56
C ILE A 41 4.89 -4.92 4.55
N ASN A 42 3.87 -5.24 5.33
CA ASN A 42 3.84 -6.42 6.16
C ASN A 42 2.41 -6.97 6.15
N SER A 43 2.10 -7.77 5.14
CA SER A 43 0.73 -8.21 4.90
C SER A 43 0.68 -9.64 4.39
N PRO A 44 -0.25 -10.46 4.92
CA PRO A 44 -0.49 -11.80 4.37
C PRO A 44 -1.24 -11.76 3.03
N GLY A 45 -1.65 -10.59 2.58
CA GLY A 45 -2.45 -10.44 1.38
C GLY A 45 -3.91 -10.13 1.71
N GLY A 46 -4.82 -10.59 0.84
CA GLY A 46 -6.25 -10.38 1.01
C GLY A 46 -6.92 -10.18 -0.33
N ASP A 47 -7.79 -9.18 -0.43
CA ASP A 47 -8.58 -8.93 -1.63
C ASP A 47 -7.72 -8.47 -2.80
N CYS A 48 -7.76 -9.21 -3.91
CA CYS A 48 -6.94 -8.92 -5.09
C CYS A 48 -7.38 -7.66 -5.82
N VAL A 49 -8.68 -7.34 -5.80
CA VAL A 49 -9.18 -6.11 -6.44
C VAL A 49 -8.71 -4.90 -5.66
N ALA A 50 -8.81 -4.94 -4.34
CA ALA A 50 -8.31 -3.87 -3.49
C ALA A 50 -6.81 -3.68 -3.67
N ALA A 51 -6.06 -4.77 -3.75
CA ALA A 51 -4.61 -4.70 -3.98
C ALA A 51 -4.28 -4.07 -5.33
N ALA A 52 -5.03 -4.40 -6.37
CA ALA A 52 -4.82 -3.82 -7.69
C ALA A 52 -5.09 -2.31 -7.69
N GLN A 53 -6.09 -1.86 -6.95
CA GLN A 53 -6.38 -0.44 -6.80
C GLN A 53 -5.23 0.29 -6.12
N ILE A 54 -4.68 -0.29 -5.05
CA ILE A 54 -3.52 0.29 -4.35
C ILE A 54 -2.30 0.33 -5.28
N TYR A 55 -2.07 -0.73 -6.02
CA TYR A 55 -0.99 -0.79 -7.00
C TYR A 55 -1.09 0.35 -8.01
N ASN A 56 -2.29 0.55 -8.57
CA ASN A 56 -2.51 1.60 -9.56
C ASN A 56 -2.29 2.99 -8.97
N MET A 57 -2.72 3.21 -7.72
CA MET A 57 -2.47 4.49 -7.04
C MET A 57 -0.98 4.77 -6.92
N LEU A 58 -0.18 3.75 -6.58
CA LEU A 58 1.26 3.91 -6.45
C LEU A 58 1.92 4.14 -7.80
N MET A 59 1.46 3.45 -8.85
CA MET A 59 2.00 3.66 -10.20
C MET A 59 1.71 5.06 -10.74
N ASP A 60 0.57 5.64 -10.36
CA ASP A 60 0.17 6.98 -10.78
C ASP A 60 0.75 8.08 -9.89
N TYR A 61 1.35 7.72 -8.77
CA TYR A 61 1.91 8.70 -7.85
C TYR A 61 3.06 9.45 -8.50
N LYS A 62 3.10 10.76 -8.33
CA LYS A 62 4.06 11.63 -9.02
C LYS A 62 5.46 11.67 -8.42
N GLY A 63 5.62 11.19 -7.19
CA GLY A 63 6.93 11.08 -6.57
C GLY A 63 7.54 9.72 -6.80
N ASN A 64 8.76 9.52 -6.31
CA ASN A 64 9.39 8.20 -6.33
C ASN A 64 8.79 7.33 -5.23
N VAL A 65 8.53 6.07 -5.55
CA VAL A 65 7.99 5.09 -4.62
C VAL A 65 9.04 4.02 -4.36
N THR A 66 9.47 3.92 -3.11
CA THR A 66 10.34 2.85 -2.66
C THR A 66 9.51 1.91 -1.80
N VAL A 67 9.53 0.62 -2.13
CA VAL A 67 8.80 -0.37 -1.33
C VAL A 67 9.81 -1.20 -0.56
N LYS A 68 9.55 -1.34 0.74
CA LYS A 68 10.34 -2.20 1.64
C LYS A 68 9.40 -3.21 2.28
N ILE A 69 9.86 -4.44 2.33
CA ILE A 69 9.07 -5.52 2.94
C ILE A 69 9.59 -5.74 4.35
N ASP A 70 8.70 -5.57 5.32
CA ASP A 70 9.00 -5.77 6.73
C ASP A 70 8.23 -6.99 7.21
N GLY A 71 8.87 -8.14 7.12
CA GLY A 71 8.25 -9.40 7.45
C GLY A 71 7.73 -10.11 6.22
N ILE A 72 6.50 -9.88 5.81
CA ILE A 72 5.89 -10.65 4.73
C ILE A 72 5.14 -9.75 3.73
N ALA A 73 5.23 -10.13 2.45
CA ALA A 73 4.37 -9.58 1.41
C ALA A 73 3.89 -10.76 0.56
N ALA A 74 2.80 -11.38 0.99
CA ALA A 74 2.30 -12.60 0.37
C ALA A 74 1.07 -12.31 -0.49
N SER A 75 0.84 -13.17 -1.49
CA SER A 75 -0.36 -13.14 -2.32
C SER A 75 -0.61 -11.74 -2.89
N ALA A 76 -1.78 -11.13 -2.60
CA ALA A 76 -2.14 -9.81 -3.12
C ALA A 76 -1.15 -8.71 -2.72
N ALA A 77 -0.52 -8.81 -1.55
CA ALA A 77 0.46 -7.82 -1.12
C ALA A 77 1.71 -7.82 -2.00
N SER A 78 2.07 -8.96 -2.59
CA SER A 78 3.21 -9.04 -3.50
C SER A 78 2.98 -8.25 -4.78
N VAL A 79 1.73 -8.13 -5.22
CA VAL A 79 1.38 -7.31 -6.38
C VAL A 79 1.65 -5.83 -6.08
N ILE A 80 1.27 -5.37 -4.90
CA ILE A 80 1.52 -3.99 -4.48
C ILE A 80 3.02 -3.72 -4.43
N ALA A 81 3.80 -4.67 -3.93
CA ALA A 81 5.25 -4.52 -3.82
C ALA A 81 5.91 -4.28 -5.17
N MET A 82 5.31 -4.76 -6.25
CA MET A 82 5.85 -4.57 -7.61
C MET A 82 5.75 -3.13 -8.11
N ALA A 83 5.00 -2.27 -7.43
CA ALA A 83 4.91 -0.86 -7.79
C ALA A 83 6.16 -0.08 -7.38
N GLY A 84 6.99 -0.64 -6.51
CA GLY A 84 8.20 0.02 -6.03
C GLY A 84 9.38 -0.13 -6.99
N THR A 85 10.34 0.72 -6.78
CA THR A 85 11.61 0.67 -7.51
C THR A 85 12.73 0.11 -6.65
#